data_004310fc6d0bc02533bf44fbad556d43
#
_entry.id   004310fc6d0bc02533bf44fbad556d43
#
_cell.length_a   1.000
_cell.length_b   1.000
_cell.length_c   1.000
_cell.angle_alpha   90.00
_cell.angle_beta   90.00
_cell.angle_gamma   90.00
#
_symmetry.space_group_name_H-M   'P 1'
#
loop_
_entity.id
_entity.type
_entity.pdbx_description
1 polymer ?
#
loop_
_entity_poly.entity_id
_entity_poly.type
_entity_poly.pdbx_seq_one_letter_code
_entity_poly.pdbx_strand_id
1 'polypeptide(L)'
;MNKGHPDVIVVGAGISGITAARKLQSYGHVVEVIEKGRGVGGRMATRRFAGATFDHGAQFFTSRGSDFTELIETASQQGAVKKWTNGFSDDPDGYTRWCGSSGMTSLVKWMVAEANINVRTTTTVKDLRDMPSSGYVLTAPIPQRLAILSFNQMLPNPRTHIQLSSISYKPTIAVLLRLDQSPSLFPDHGGIQFLDHPDLAFISDNQRKGVSDE
;
A
#
# COMPACT_ATOMS: atom_id res chain seq x y z
N MET A 1 -25.26 14.84 -17.22
CA MET A 1 -24.94 13.68 -16.37
C MET A 1 -24.68 12.52 -17.30
N ASN A 2 -23.42 12.07 -17.39
CA ASN A 2 -23.05 11.01 -18.34
C ASN A 2 -23.54 9.66 -17.79
N LYS A 3 -24.56 9.11 -18.43
CA LYS A 3 -25.22 7.88 -17.97
C LYS A 3 -24.35 6.68 -18.33
N GLY A 4 -23.64 6.12 -17.37
CA GLY A 4 -23.06 4.78 -17.45
C GLY A 4 -21.56 4.64 -17.19
N HIS A 5 -20.78 5.72 -17.06
CA HIS A 5 -19.33 5.64 -16.79
C HIS A 5 -18.95 6.39 -15.51
N PRO A 6 -17.88 5.98 -14.81
CA PRO A 6 -17.40 6.72 -13.67
C PRO A 6 -16.86 8.09 -14.11
N ASP A 7 -17.00 9.10 -13.23
CA ASP A 7 -16.42 10.42 -13.47
C ASP A 7 -14.90 10.35 -13.47
N VAL A 8 -14.33 9.54 -12.57
CA VAL A 8 -12.88 9.35 -12.45
C VAL A 8 -12.51 7.88 -12.32
N ILE A 9 -11.53 7.44 -13.08
CA ILE A 9 -10.89 6.15 -12.93
C ILE A 9 -9.55 6.33 -12.22
N VAL A 10 -9.36 5.59 -11.12
CA VAL A 10 -8.09 5.51 -10.38
C VAL A 10 -7.38 4.23 -10.76
N VAL A 11 -6.18 4.32 -11.33
CA VAL A 11 -5.38 3.16 -11.72
C VAL A 11 -4.37 2.82 -10.64
N GLY A 12 -4.61 1.68 -9.97
CA GLY A 12 -3.85 1.15 -8.85
C GLY A 12 -4.60 1.23 -7.52
N ALA A 13 -4.81 0.08 -6.88
CA ALA A 13 -5.46 -0.06 -5.56
C ALA A 13 -4.46 -0.16 -4.39
N GLY A 14 -3.31 0.50 -4.49
CA GLY A 14 -2.43 0.76 -3.37
C GLY A 14 -2.98 1.86 -2.46
N ILE A 15 -2.31 2.13 -1.32
CA ILE A 15 -2.75 3.16 -0.36
C ILE A 15 -2.99 4.51 -1.04
N SER A 16 -2.13 4.93 -1.97
CA SER A 16 -2.27 6.21 -2.67
C SER A 16 -3.53 6.26 -3.55
N GLY A 17 -3.85 5.16 -4.26
CA GLY A 17 -5.03 5.09 -5.10
C GLY A 17 -6.32 5.08 -4.29
N ILE A 18 -6.35 4.31 -3.21
CA ILE A 18 -7.51 4.26 -2.31
C ILE A 18 -7.72 5.59 -1.60
N THR A 19 -6.65 6.26 -1.15
CA THR A 19 -6.76 7.61 -0.58
C THR A 19 -7.30 8.62 -1.60
N ALA A 20 -6.81 8.58 -2.84
CA ALA A 20 -7.33 9.45 -3.90
C ALA A 20 -8.81 9.17 -4.20
N ALA A 21 -9.21 7.90 -4.29
CA ALA A 21 -10.59 7.52 -4.53
C ALA A 21 -11.53 8.02 -3.41
N ARG A 22 -11.16 7.81 -2.14
CA ARG A 22 -11.90 8.33 -0.98
C ARG A 22 -12.09 9.85 -1.07
N LYS A 23 -11.01 10.57 -1.38
CA LYS A 23 -11.07 12.04 -1.47
C LYS A 23 -11.94 12.51 -2.62
N LEU A 24 -11.87 11.86 -3.78
CA LEU A 24 -12.73 12.19 -4.92
C LEU A 24 -14.21 11.90 -4.62
N GLN A 25 -14.52 10.77 -3.97
CA GLN A 25 -15.88 10.46 -3.54
C GLN A 25 -16.40 11.50 -2.54
N SER A 26 -15.57 12.01 -1.62
CA SER A 26 -15.98 13.06 -0.68
C SER A 26 -16.32 14.40 -1.37
N TYR A 27 -15.89 14.59 -2.61
CA TYR A 27 -16.30 15.71 -3.47
C TYR A 27 -17.49 15.38 -4.40
N GLY A 28 -18.10 14.21 -4.23
CA GLY A 28 -19.29 13.80 -4.98
C GLY A 28 -19.02 13.15 -6.33
N HIS A 29 -17.77 12.80 -6.65
CA HIS A 29 -17.45 12.10 -7.89
C HIS A 29 -17.78 10.61 -7.80
N VAL A 30 -18.29 10.05 -8.90
CA VAL A 30 -18.40 8.60 -9.09
C VAL A 30 -17.03 8.07 -9.50
N VAL A 31 -16.43 7.22 -8.64
CA VAL A 31 -15.06 6.73 -8.81
C VAL A 31 -15.03 5.22 -8.97
N GLU A 32 -14.28 4.73 -9.93
CA GLU A 32 -13.91 3.31 -10.06
C GLU A 32 -12.39 3.16 -9.91
N VAL A 33 -11.94 2.20 -9.10
CA VAL A 33 -10.52 1.87 -8.95
C VAL A 33 -10.21 0.60 -9.74
N ILE A 34 -9.17 0.64 -10.59
CA ILE A 34 -8.74 -0.51 -11.39
C ILE A 34 -7.40 -1.01 -10.87
N GLU A 35 -7.32 -2.29 -10.57
CA GLU A 35 -6.11 -2.92 -10.03
C GLU A 35 -5.72 -4.15 -10.87
N LYS A 36 -4.46 -4.20 -11.30
CA LYS A 36 -3.93 -5.34 -12.07
C LYS A 36 -3.77 -6.62 -11.24
N GLY A 37 -3.52 -6.46 -9.95
CA GLY A 37 -3.37 -7.57 -9.00
C GLY A 37 -4.70 -8.19 -8.61
N ARG A 38 -4.63 -9.32 -7.91
CA ARG A 38 -5.80 -10.05 -7.40
C ARG A 38 -6.46 -9.38 -6.19
N GLY A 39 -5.85 -8.35 -5.62
CA GLY A 39 -6.36 -7.67 -4.44
C GLY A 39 -5.72 -6.31 -4.24
N VAL A 40 -6.27 -5.55 -3.30
CA VAL A 40 -5.80 -4.23 -2.91
C VAL A 40 -4.53 -4.29 -2.04
N GLY A 41 -3.86 -3.16 -1.89
CA GLY A 41 -2.71 -3.00 -0.99
C GLY A 41 -1.43 -2.54 -1.68
N GLY A 42 -1.18 -2.97 -2.91
CA GLY A 42 0.04 -2.61 -3.63
C GLY A 42 1.29 -2.98 -2.82
N ARG A 43 2.15 -2.00 -2.48
CA ARG A 43 3.35 -2.21 -1.65
C ARG A 43 3.07 -2.46 -0.15
N MET A 44 1.82 -2.38 0.28
CA MET A 44 1.32 -2.84 1.58
C MET A 44 0.67 -4.23 1.49
N ALA A 45 0.93 -4.99 0.42
CA ALA A 45 0.32 -6.29 0.25
C ALA A 45 0.87 -7.31 1.26
N THR A 46 -0.04 -8.11 1.78
CA THR A 46 0.22 -9.25 2.67
C THR A 46 0.04 -10.54 1.90
N ARG A 47 0.93 -11.49 2.06
CA ARG A 47 0.87 -12.82 1.44
C ARG A 47 0.57 -13.88 2.49
N ARG A 48 -0.32 -14.79 2.14
CA ARG A 48 -0.55 -16.03 2.91
C ARG A 48 0.05 -17.20 2.17
N PHE A 49 0.86 -17.97 2.87
CA PHE A 49 1.55 -19.12 2.30
C PHE A 49 1.81 -20.16 3.40
N ALA A 50 1.49 -21.42 3.13
CA ALA A 50 1.71 -22.55 4.03
C ALA A 50 1.15 -22.35 5.45
N GLY A 51 -0.05 -21.77 5.57
CA GLY A 51 -0.69 -21.47 6.86
C GLY A 51 -0.27 -20.13 7.48
N ALA A 52 0.93 -19.63 7.18
CA ALA A 52 1.47 -18.43 7.75
C ALA A 52 1.11 -17.15 6.95
N THR A 53 1.13 -16.00 7.63
CA THR A 53 0.85 -14.68 7.06
C THR A 53 2.14 -13.85 7.04
N PHE A 54 2.46 -13.27 5.89
CA PHE A 54 3.69 -12.50 5.68
C PHE A 54 3.39 -11.13 5.08
N ASP A 55 3.90 -10.08 5.70
CA ASP A 55 4.03 -8.79 5.08
C ASP A 55 5.34 -8.75 4.28
N HIS A 56 5.25 -8.67 2.95
CA HIS A 56 6.41 -8.76 2.05
C HIS A 56 6.77 -7.43 1.39
N GLY A 57 6.10 -6.35 1.77
CA GLY A 57 6.37 -4.98 1.38
C GLY A 57 6.63 -4.14 2.62
N ALA A 58 5.81 -3.10 2.82
CA ALA A 58 5.87 -2.29 4.03
C ALA A 58 5.61 -3.15 5.27
N GLN A 59 6.46 -3.01 6.28
CA GLN A 59 6.34 -3.73 7.53
C GLN A 59 5.54 -2.98 8.59
N PHE A 60 5.56 -1.66 8.50
CA PHE A 60 4.87 -0.74 9.39
C PHE A 60 4.67 0.61 8.70
N PHE A 61 3.96 1.49 9.35
CA PHE A 61 3.89 2.91 9.02
C PHE A 61 3.84 3.75 10.29
N THR A 62 4.13 5.05 10.15
CA THR A 62 3.96 6.05 11.19
C THR A 62 2.89 7.04 10.78
N SER A 63 2.19 7.63 11.74
CA SER A 63 1.21 8.69 11.52
C SER A 63 1.82 10.02 11.99
N ARG A 64 1.92 11.02 11.12
CA ARG A 64 2.56 12.30 11.41
C ARG A 64 1.70 13.53 11.10
N GLY A 65 0.67 13.41 10.31
CA GLY A 65 -0.26 14.51 9.99
C GLY A 65 -1.61 14.30 10.66
N SER A 66 -2.32 15.37 11.02
CA SER A 66 -3.62 15.32 11.72
C SER A 66 -4.62 14.40 11.03
N ASP A 67 -4.87 14.63 9.75
CA ASP A 67 -5.87 13.88 8.96
C ASP A 67 -5.53 12.38 8.89
N PHE A 68 -4.25 12.06 8.74
CA PHE A 68 -3.83 10.66 8.71
C PHE A 68 -3.86 10.02 10.09
N THR A 69 -3.58 10.78 11.15
CA THR A 69 -3.68 10.30 12.53
C THR A 69 -5.12 9.98 12.89
N GLU A 70 -6.07 10.85 12.58
CA GLU A 70 -7.50 10.62 12.80
C GLU A 70 -7.99 9.38 12.04
N LEU A 71 -7.57 9.22 10.78
CA LEU A 71 -7.87 8.02 9.99
C LEU A 71 -7.36 6.74 10.68
N ILE A 72 -6.13 6.76 11.19
CA ILE A 72 -5.50 5.60 11.83
C ILE A 72 -6.12 5.30 13.19
N GLU A 73 -6.50 6.31 13.95
CA GLU A 73 -7.23 6.13 15.21
C GLU A 73 -8.59 5.46 14.96
N THR A 74 -9.33 5.91 13.95
CA THR A 74 -10.60 5.29 13.54
C THR A 74 -10.39 3.85 13.08
N ALA A 75 -9.39 3.61 12.24
CA ALA A 75 -9.04 2.26 11.77
C ALA A 75 -8.62 1.34 12.92
N SER A 76 -7.95 1.87 13.94
CA SER A 76 -7.55 1.14 15.14
C SER A 76 -8.73 0.77 16.01
N GLN A 77 -9.66 1.70 16.25
CA GLN A 77 -10.90 1.45 16.99
C GLN A 77 -11.76 0.39 16.31
N GLN A 78 -11.72 0.30 15.00
CA GLN A 78 -12.43 -0.70 14.20
C GLN A 78 -11.60 -1.99 13.95
N GLY A 79 -10.45 -2.13 14.59
CA GLY A 79 -9.64 -3.34 14.53
C GLY A 79 -8.90 -3.58 13.21
N ALA A 80 -8.80 -2.60 12.32
CA ALA A 80 -8.10 -2.74 11.05
C ALA A 80 -6.57 -2.60 11.18
N VAL A 81 -6.11 -1.80 12.15
CA VAL A 81 -4.70 -1.59 12.46
C VAL A 81 -4.47 -1.67 13.96
N LYS A 82 -3.24 -1.90 14.35
CA LYS A 82 -2.81 -1.91 15.77
C LYS A 82 -1.45 -1.25 15.93
N LYS A 83 -1.19 -0.80 17.15
CA LYS A 83 0.15 -0.39 17.56
C LYS A 83 1.05 -1.61 17.59
N TRP A 84 2.23 -1.51 17.02
CA TRP A 84 3.22 -2.59 17.02
C TRP A 84 4.33 -2.29 18.03
N THR A 85 5.08 -1.22 17.85
CA THR A 85 6.17 -0.80 18.73
C THR A 85 6.37 0.71 18.66
N ASN A 86 7.15 1.29 19.56
CA ASN A 86 7.53 2.69 19.51
C ASN A 86 8.88 2.93 18.78
N GLY A 87 9.47 1.89 18.22
CA GLY A 87 10.73 1.94 17.48
C GLY A 87 11.41 0.59 17.50
N PHE A 88 12.52 0.48 16.80
CA PHE A 88 13.34 -0.74 16.69
C PHE A 88 14.76 -0.53 17.26
N SER A 89 15.01 0.58 17.91
CA SER A 89 16.25 0.94 18.61
C SER A 89 15.97 1.31 20.06
N ASP A 90 17.02 1.33 20.87
CA ASP A 90 16.95 1.73 22.27
C ASP A 90 16.67 3.24 22.45
N ASP A 91 16.86 4.04 21.40
CA ASP A 91 16.52 5.46 21.35
C ASP A 91 15.36 5.69 20.35
N PRO A 92 14.10 5.59 20.80
CA PRO A 92 12.93 5.73 19.94
C PRO A 92 12.72 7.19 19.51
N ASP A 93 12.36 7.37 18.24
CA ASP A 93 12.09 8.69 17.64
C ASP A 93 10.73 9.31 18.06
N GLY A 94 10.05 8.72 19.04
CA GLY A 94 8.77 9.18 19.57
C GLY A 94 7.54 8.82 18.72
N TYR A 95 7.72 8.18 17.57
CA TYR A 95 6.60 7.80 16.71
C TYR A 95 6.22 6.33 16.87
N THR A 96 4.94 6.09 17.13
CA THR A 96 4.39 4.72 17.14
C THR A 96 4.51 4.09 15.75
N ARG A 97 5.01 2.87 15.70
CA ARG A 97 4.95 2.00 14.52
C ARG A 97 3.63 1.26 14.51
N TRP A 98 2.82 1.52 13.51
CA TRP A 98 1.55 0.87 13.31
C TRP A 98 1.68 -0.25 12.29
N CYS A 99 0.92 -1.32 12.47
CA CYS A 99 0.76 -2.37 11.48
C CYS A 99 -0.71 -2.75 11.29
N GLY A 100 -1.01 -3.44 10.19
CA GLY A 100 -2.34 -4.00 9.99
C GLY A 100 -2.60 -5.16 10.96
N SER A 101 -3.81 -5.28 11.48
CA SER A 101 -4.15 -6.29 12.51
C SER A 101 -3.98 -7.74 12.01
N SER A 102 -4.24 -8.00 10.73
CA SER A 102 -4.00 -9.30 10.07
C SER A 102 -3.07 -9.17 8.86
N GLY A 103 -2.04 -8.31 8.99
CA GLY A 103 -1.08 -7.91 7.96
C GLY A 103 -1.40 -6.54 7.36
N MET A 104 -0.40 -5.95 6.72
CA MET A 104 -0.43 -4.57 6.24
C MET A 104 -1.58 -4.24 5.27
N THR A 105 -2.07 -5.24 4.53
CA THR A 105 -3.23 -5.07 3.64
C THR A 105 -4.52 -4.70 4.39
N SER A 106 -4.62 -4.98 5.70
CA SER A 106 -5.84 -4.75 6.48
C SER A 106 -6.29 -3.29 6.45
N LEU A 107 -5.35 -2.34 6.56
CA LEU A 107 -5.67 -0.91 6.47
C LEU A 107 -6.34 -0.57 5.12
N VAL A 108 -5.74 -1.02 4.02
CA VAL A 108 -6.25 -0.68 2.68
C VAL A 108 -7.61 -1.34 2.44
N LYS A 109 -7.80 -2.58 2.89
CA LYS A 109 -9.10 -3.27 2.82
C LYS A 109 -10.17 -2.55 3.62
N TRP A 110 -9.84 -2.13 4.83
CA TRP A 110 -10.74 -1.35 5.67
C TRP A 110 -11.13 -0.03 5.00
N MET A 111 -10.16 0.71 4.44
CA MET A 111 -10.42 1.96 3.74
C MET A 111 -11.37 1.78 2.54
N VAL A 112 -11.24 0.67 1.81
CA VAL A 112 -12.12 0.32 0.70
C VAL A 112 -13.54 0.05 1.20
N ALA A 113 -13.68 -0.76 2.25
CA ALA A 113 -14.97 -1.15 2.80
C ALA A 113 -15.69 0.04 3.45
N GLU A 114 -14.99 0.83 4.24
CA GLU A 114 -15.54 1.99 4.97
C GLU A 114 -16.10 3.05 4.01
N ALA A 115 -15.40 3.32 2.92
CA ALA A 115 -15.83 4.28 1.91
C ALA A 115 -16.63 3.66 0.75
N ASN A 116 -16.95 2.37 0.82
CA ASN A 116 -17.66 1.63 -0.23
C ASN A 116 -17.09 1.87 -1.64
N ILE A 117 -15.74 1.78 -1.75
CA ILE A 117 -15.05 2.03 -3.02
C ILE A 117 -15.23 0.84 -3.97
N ASN A 118 -15.69 1.13 -5.18
CA ASN A 118 -15.73 0.13 -6.25
C ASN A 118 -14.32 -0.17 -6.75
N VAL A 119 -13.83 -1.40 -6.57
CA VAL A 119 -12.50 -1.85 -7.01
C VAL A 119 -12.63 -3.03 -7.95
N ARG A 120 -12.20 -2.85 -9.20
CA ARG A 120 -12.09 -3.92 -10.19
C ARG A 120 -10.67 -4.45 -10.22
N THR A 121 -10.47 -5.64 -9.68
CA THR A 121 -9.16 -6.32 -9.63
C THR A 121 -8.88 -7.15 -10.89
N THR A 122 -7.65 -7.69 -11.00
CA THR A 122 -7.20 -8.56 -12.12
C THR A 122 -7.38 -7.88 -13.50
N THR A 123 -7.30 -6.56 -13.53
CA THR A 123 -7.52 -5.74 -14.72
C THR A 123 -6.33 -4.83 -14.98
N THR A 124 -5.60 -5.10 -16.04
CA THR A 124 -4.47 -4.27 -16.46
C THR A 124 -4.93 -3.15 -17.36
N VAL A 125 -4.65 -1.91 -16.98
CA VAL A 125 -4.91 -0.72 -17.80
C VAL A 125 -3.73 -0.50 -18.73
N LYS A 126 -3.99 -0.51 -20.03
CA LYS A 126 -3.04 -0.16 -21.08
C LYS A 126 -3.58 0.96 -21.96
N ASP A 127 -4.78 0.77 -22.49
CA ASP A 127 -5.49 1.73 -23.31
C ASP A 127 -6.59 2.41 -22.49
N LEU A 128 -6.51 3.72 -22.34
CA LEU A 128 -7.52 4.48 -21.58
C LEU A 128 -8.83 4.62 -22.36
N ARG A 129 -8.81 4.42 -23.69
CA ARG A 129 -10.02 4.43 -24.54
C ARG A 129 -10.96 3.26 -24.22
N ASP A 130 -10.41 2.14 -23.70
CA ASP A 130 -11.21 0.99 -23.26
C ASP A 130 -11.96 1.25 -21.95
N MET A 131 -11.67 2.36 -21.30
CA MET A 131 -12.19 2.74 -19.98
C MET A 131 -12.64 4.21 -20.00
N PRO A 132 -13.75 4.55 -20.66
CA PRO A 132 -14.18 5.94 -20.80
C PRO A 132 -14.50 6.58 -19.45
N SER A 133 -13.93 7.77 -19.22
CA SER A 133 -14.07 8.54 -18.00
C SER A 133 -13.74 10.01 -18.28
N SER A 134 -14.21 10.92 -17.44
CA SER A 134 -13.86 12.34 -17.53
C SER A 134 -12.44 12.63 -17.03
N GLY A 135 -11.86 11.75 -16.20
CA GLY A 135 -10.51 11.90 -15.69
C GLY A 135 -9.87 10.62 -15.20
N TYR A 136 -8.54 10.62 -15.14
CA TYR A 136 -7.75 9.48 -14.68
C TYR A 136 -6.75 9.91 -13.62
N VAL A 137 -6.63 9.11 -12.55
CA VAL A 137 -5.60 9.24 -11.53
C VAL A 137 -4.71 8.01 -11.58
N LEU A 138 -3.47 8.17 -12.04
CA LEU A 138 -2.51 7.08 -12.18
C LEU A 138 -1.63 7.01 -10.93
N THR A 139 -1.77 5.96 -10.12
CA THR A 139 -1.03 5.78 -8.85
C THR A 139 0.02 4.67 -8.88
N ALA A 140 0.19 4.02 -10.02
CA ALA A 140 1.27 3.07 -10.23
C ALA A 140 2.66 3.75 -10.10
N PRO A 141 3.76 3.02 -9.89
CA PRO A 141 5.11 3.58 -9.97
C PRO A 141 5.38 4.31 -11.29
N ILE A 142 6.29 5.28 -11.27
CA ILE A 142 6.53 6.19 -12.42
C ILE A 142 6.75 5.46 -13.75
N PRO A 143 7.58 4.39 -13.83
CA PRO A 143 7.79 3.71 -15.11
C PRO A 143 6.49 3.18 -15.74
N GLN A 144 5.60 2.60 -14.91
CA GLN A 144 4.31 2.11 -15.39
C GLN A 144 3.36 3.24 -15.80
N ARG A 145 3.37 4.37 -15.05
CA ARG A 145 2.60 5.57 -15.44
C ARG A 145 3.04 6.11 -16.79
N LEU A 146 4.35 6.29 -16.98
CA LEU A 146 4.91 6.78 -18.24
C LEU A 146 4.58 5.83 -19.40
N ALA A 147 4.60 4.52 -19.19
CA ALA A 147 4.20 3.53 -20.19
C ALA A 147 2.72 3.69 -20.60
N ILE A 148 1.82 3.88 -19.64
CA ILE A 148 0.39 4.15 -19.93
C ILE A 148 0.24 5.47 -20.70
N LEU A 149 0.87 6.55 -20.22
CA LEU A 149 0.78 7.87 -20.85
C LEU A 149 1.37 7.87 -22.27
N SER A 150 2.51 7.20 -22.48
CA SER A 150 3.13 7.05 -23.81
C SER A 150 2.22 6.28 -24.76
N PHE A 151 1.66 5.16 -24.33
CA PHE A 151 0.75 4.37 -25.16
C PHE A 151 -0.47 5.18 -25.62
N ASN A 152 -0.99 6.04 -24.74
CA ASN A 152 -2.17 6.86 -25.00
C ASN A 152 -1.84 8.25 -25.61
N GLN A 153 -0.58 8.50 -25.97
CA GLN A 153 -0.11 9.78 -26.51
C GLN A 153 -0.38 10.98 -25.58
N MET A 154 -0.35 10.74 -24.26
CA MET A 154 -0.64 11.73 -23.21
C MET A 154 0.59 12.07 -22.37
N LEU A 155 1.79 11.96 -22.94
CA LEU A 155 3.02 12.29 -22.21
C LEU A 155 2.98 13.76 -21.74
N PRO A 156 3.49 14.04 -20.53
CA PRO A 156 3.61 15.40 -20.05
C PRO A 156 4.61 16.20 -20.92
N ASN A 157 4.67 17.51 -20.70
CA ASN A 157 5.66 18.35 -21.38
C ASN A 157 7.10 17.78 -21.16
N PRO A 158 8.06 18.12 -22.07
CA PRO A 158 9.40 17.51 -22.03
C PRO A 158 10.13 17.69 -20.70
N ARG A 159 9.99 18.84 -20.04
CA ARG A 159 10.63 19.11 -18.74
C ARG A 159 10.10 18.16 -17.66
N THR A 160 8.79 18.03 -17.54
CA THR A 160 8.14 17.11 -16.56
C THR A 160 8.47 15.67 -16.91
N HIS A 161 8.48 15.30 -18.20
CA HIS A 161 8.84 13.95 -18.63
C HIS A 161 10.27 13.57 -18.19
N ILE A 162 11.25 14.47 -18.42
CA ILE A 162 12.65 14.25 -17.98
C ILE A 162 12.72 14.08 -16.46
N GLN A 163 12.05 14.96 -15.69
CA GLN A 163 12.02 14.87 -14.22
C GLN A 163 11.42 13.56 -13.74
N LEU A 164 10.32 13.11 -14.31
CA LEU A 164 9.70 11.83 -13.95
C LEU A 164 10.58 10.64 -14.35
N SER A 165 11.20 10.68 -15.52
CA SER A 165 12.07 9.60 -16.01
C SER A 165 13.37 9.46 -15.22
N SER A 166 13.81 10.49 -14.51
CA SER A 166 14.99 10.43 -13.64
C SER A 166 14.72 9.74 -12.31
N ILE A 167 13.46 9.48 -11.96
CA ILE A 167 13.10 8.79 -10.72
C ILE A 167 13.42 7.30 -10.84
N SER A 168 14.36 6.83 -10.04
CA SER A 168 14.73 5.42 -9.96
C SER A 168 14.11 4.72 -8.74
N TYR A 169 13.91 3.44 -8.85
CA TYR A 169 13.43 2.58 -7.76
C TYR A 169 14.49 1.54 -7.43
N LYS A 170 14.91 1.48 -6.17
CA LYS A 170 15.79 0.40 -5.72
C LYS A 170 14.95 -0.87 -5.54
N PRO A 171 15.36 -2.00 -6.11
CA PRO A 171 14.71 -3.28 -5.87
C PRO A 171 14.96 -3.72 -4.44
N THR A 172 13.96 -4.35 -3.82
CA THR A 172 14.08 -5.00 -2.52
C THR A 172 13.61 -6.43 -2.66
N ILE A 173 14.41 -7.38 -2.17
CA ILE A 173 14.06 -8.80 -2.13
C ILE A 173 13.43 -9.07 -0.77
N ALA A 174 12.22 -9.61 -0.77
CA ALA A 174 11.57 -10.11 0.43
C ALA A 174 11.68 -11.64 0.44
N VAL A 175 12.37 -12.17 1.45
CA VAL A 175 12.47 -13.62 1.69
C VAL A 175 11.44 -13.99 2.74
N LEU A 176 10.57 -14.94 2.44
CA LEU A 176 9.51 -15.43 3.32
C LEU A 176 9.92 -16.81 3.81
N LEU A 177 10.11 -16.97 5.11
CA LEU A 177 10.55 -18.21 5.74
C LEU A 177 9.47 -18.70 6.71
N ARG A 178 9.12 -19.95 6.63
CA ARG A 178 8.41 -20.68 7.68
C ARG A 178 9.43 -21.55 8.40
N LEU A 179 9.50 -21.39 9.72
CA LEU A 179 10.45 -22.10 10.55
C LEU A 179 9.70 -23.10 11.45
N ASP A 180 10.31 -24.23 11.72
CA ASP A 180 9.73 -25.24 12.61
C ASP A 180 9.82 -24.84 14.09
N GLN A 181 10.71 -23.89 14.41
CA GLN A 181 10.90 -23.37 15.77
C GLN A 181 11.02 -21.84 15.73
N SER A 182 10.45 -21.17 16.73
CA SER A 182 10.61 -19.73 16.89
C SER A 182 12.06 -19.38 17.24
N PRO A 183 12.71 -18.50 16.47
CA PRO A 183 14.08 -18.11 16.75
C PRO A 183 14.16 -17.23 18.00
N SER A 184 15.20 -17.44 18.81
CA SER A 184 15.44 -16.68 20.05
C SER A 184 16.01 -15.27 19.84
N LEU A 185 16.41 -14.93 18.62
CA LEU A 185 17.12 -13.68 18.32
C LEU A 185 16.22 -12.43 18.33
N PHE A 186 14.91 -12.58 18.29
CA PHE A 186 14.01 -11.43 18.20
C PHE A 186 13.68 -10.82 19.57
N PRO A 187 13.59 -9.48 19.66
CA PRO A 187 12.94 -8.83 20.78
C PRO A 187 11.45 -9.20 20.85
N ASP A 188 10.79 -8.88 21.96
CA ASP A 188 9.38 -9.25 22.20
C ASP A 188 8.42 -8.78 21.10
N HIS A 189 8.68 -7.60 20.50
CA HIS A 189 7.89 -7.08 19.40
C HIS A 189 8.18 -7.76 18.05
N GLY A 190 9.19 -8.60 17.93
CA GLY A 190 9.46 -9.39 16.72
C GLY A 190 10.00 -8.62 15.51
N GLY A 191 10.60 -7.45 15.68
CA GLY A 191 11.15 -6.66 14.57
C GLY A 191 12.61 -6.25 14.83
N ILE A 192 13.46 -6.33 13.80
CA ILE A 192 14.85 -5.84 13.83
C ILE A 192 15.09 -5.01 12.59
N GLN A 193 15.49 -3.75 12.78
CA GLN A 193 15.88 -2.84 11.70
C GLN A 193 17.42 -2.74 11.67
N PHE A 194 17.99 -2.87 10.47
CA PHE A 194 19.41 -2.73 10.23
C PHE A 194 19.65 -1.42 9.50
N LEU A 195 20.48 -0.53 10.07
CA LEU A 195 20.80 0.77 9.46
C LEU A 195 22.02 0.69 8.56
N ASP A 196 23.04 -0.11 8.94
CA ASP A 196 24.35 -0.17 8.29
C ASP A 196 24.74 -1.57 7.80
N HIS A 197 23.78 -2.50 7.68
CA HIS A 197 24.05 -3.83 7.15
C HIS A 197 24.03 -3.82 5.61
N PRO A 198 25.02 -4.43 4.92
CA PRO A 198 25.12 -4.34 3.46
C PRO A 198 23.95 -5.03 2.73
N ASP A 199 23.39 -6.11 3.29
CA ASP A 199 22.42 -6.95 2.62
C ASP A 199 21.03 -6.97 3.30
N LEU A 200 20.97 -6.68 4.60
CA LEU A 200 19.75 -6.76 5.39
C LEU A 200 19.27 -5.37 5.79
N ALA A 201 18.03 -5.03 5.45
CA ALA A 201 17.40 -3.81 5.89
C ALA A 201 16.44 -4.04 7.09
N PHE A 202 15.74 -5.17 7.07
CA PHE A 202 14.73 -5.47 8.09
C PHE A 202 14.46 -6.97 8.18
N ILE A 203 14.22 -7.44 9.39
CA ILE A 203 13.70 -8.80 9.67
C ILE A 203 12.49 -8.68 10.57
N SER A 204 11.44 -9.43 10.32
CA SER A 204 10.28 -9.51 11.23
C SER A 204 9.83 -10.94 11.46
N ASP A 205 9.51 -11.23 12.70
CA ASP A 205 8.75 -12.38 13.14
C ASP A 205 7.26 -12.00 13.15
N ASN A 206 6.51 -12.53 12.19
CA ASN A 206 5.10 -12.15 12.01
C ASN A 206 4.18 -12.76 13.11
N GLN A 207 4.61 -13.82 13.79
CA GLN A 207 3.91 -14.37 14.93
C GLN A 207 4.04 -13.41 16.14
N ARG A 208 5.26 -12.97 16.49
CA ARG A 208 5.49 -11.99 17.56
C ARG A 208 4.87 -10.63 17.24
N LYS A 209 4.89 -10.21 15.95
CA LYS A 209 4.16 -9.05 15.48
C LYS A 209 2.64 -9.21 15.62
N GLY A 210 2.16 -10.45 15.79
CA GLY A 210 0.76 -10.80 15.98
C GLY A 210 -0.07 -10.63 14.69
N VAL A 211 0.50 -10.88 13.52
CA VAL A 211 -0.20 -10.88 12.22
C VAL A 211 -0.28 -12.28 11.61
N SER A 212 0.40 -13.25 12.20
CA SER A 212 0.34 -14.68 11.86
C SER A 212 0.12 -15.49 13.13
N ASP A 213 -0.62 -16.58 13.01
CA ASP A 213 -0.80 -17.56 14.08
C ASP A 213 0.29 -18.67 14.02
N GLU A 214 1.00 -18.76 12.89
CA GLU A 214 2.12 -19.66 12.61
C GLU A 214 3.36 -18.87 12.16
#